data_0047b1960f945c6cbdb80a9a92029170
#
_entry.id   0047b1960f945c6cbdb80a9a92029170
#
_cell.length_a   1.000
_cell.length_b   1.000
_cell.length_c   1.000
_cell.angle_alpha   90.00
_cell.angle_beta   90.00
_cell.angle_gamma   90.00
#
_symmetry.space_group_name_H-M   'P 1'
#
loop_
_entity.id
_entity.type
_entity.pdbx_description
1 polymer ?
#
loop_
_entity_poly.entity_id
_entity_poly.type
_entity_poly.pdbx_seq_one_letter_code
_entity_poly.pdbx_strand_id
1 'polypeptide(L)'
;MEKKELLYEGKAKKVFSTEDPDLCIVSYKDDATAFNGEKKGTIVGKGVINNRMSNYIMKQLEEAGVPTHLVEELNDRDTVLKKVEIVPLEVILRNKAAGSLSKRLGLPEGTPMKTPVLEFCYKNDELGDPMVNEYHILAAGFATKEEIDTITEMAFKINEIMIEFFKQCKVDLIDFKIEFGRYKGKILLADEISPDTCRFWDMDTQEKLDKDRFRRDMGGVEEAYAEMMKRVGLA
;
A
#
# COMPACT_ATOMS: atom_id res chain seq x y z
N MET A 1 -21.04 10.40 8.46
CA MET A 1 -20.37 9.90 9.69
C MET A 1 -19.37 10.96 10.13
N GLU A 2 -19.23 11.20 11.45
CA GLU A 2 -18.36 12.24 11.98
C GLU A 2 -17.13 11.66 12.67
N LYS A 3 -16.00 12.38 12.56
CA LYS A 3 -14.77 12.09 13.32
C LYS A 3 -14.98 12.39 14.79
N LYS A 4 -14.60 11.46 15.67
CA LYS A 4 -14.58 11.67 17.12
C LYS A 4 -13.13 11.79 17.62
N GLU A 5 -12.70 10.89 18.46
CA GLU A 5 -11.37 10.93 19.06
C GLU A 5 -10.28 10.48 18.08
N LEU A 6 -9.13 11.13 18.12
CA LEU A 6 -7.94 10.67 17.41
C LEU A 6 -7.42 9.42 18.08
N LEU A 7 -7.48 8.28 17.38
CA LEU A 7 -6.99 6.99 17.85
C LEU A 7 -5.50 6.81 17.59
N TYR A 8 -5.03 7.29 16.44
CA TYR A 8 -3.66 7.10 15.99
C TYR A 8 -3.29 8.17 14.95
N GLU A 9 -2.05 8.64 15.00
CA GLU A 9 -1.45 9.45 13.95
C GLU A 9 -0.15 8.80 13.45
N GLY A 10 -0.17 8.39 12.19
CA GLY A 10 0.99 7.85 11.49
C GLY A 10 1.68 8.88 10.60
N LYS A 11 2.63 8.38 9.82
CA LYS A 11 3.44 9.19 8.89
C LYS A 11 2.57 9.88 7.82
N ALA A 12 1.59 9.18 7.27
CA ALA A 12 0.76 9.64 6.14
C ALA A 12 -0.72 9.83 6.47
N LYS A 13 -1.18 9.35 7.62
CA LYS A 13 -2.61 9.26 7.97
C LYS A 13 -2.88 9.57 9.43
N LYS A 14 -4.11 10.04 9.70
CA LYS A 14 -4.72 10.10 11.02
C LYS A 14 -5.93 9.18 11.04
N VAL A 15 -6.11 8.44 12.12
CA VAL A 15 -7.23 7.52 12.33
C VAL A 15 -8.10 8.04 13.47
N PHE A 16 -9.39 8.20 13.22
CA PHE A 16 -10.37 8.70 14.18
C PHE A 16 -11.42 7.64 14.49
N SER A 17 -11.88 7.59 15.72
CA SER A 17 -13.06 6.82 16.10
C SER A 17 -14.34 7.42 15.49
N THR A 18 -15.40 6.63 15.46
CA THR A 18 -16.75 7.03 15.03
C THR A 18 -17.78 6.68 16.11
N GLU A 19 -19.07 6.85 15.83
CA GLU A 19 -20.14 6.37 16.69
C GLU A 19 -20.25 4.85 16.70
N ASP A 20 -19.90 4.24 15.57
CA ASP A 20 -19.86 2.78 15.43
C ASP A 20 -18.46 2.28 15.86
N PRO A 21 -18.34 1.45 16.90
CA PRO A 21 -17.07 0.93 17.38
C PRO A 21 -16.36 0.02 16.37
N ASP A 22 -17.09 -0.52 15.39
CA ASP A 22 -16.56 -1.37 14.30
C ASP A 22 -16.01 -0.57 13.13
N LEU A 23 -16.18 0.76 13.14
CA LEU A 23 -15.75 1.67 12.06
C LEU A 23 -14.78 2.73 12.56
N CYS A 24 -13.93 3.19 11.65
CA CYS A 24 -13.05 4.33 11.86
C CYS A 24 -13.04 5.24 10.63
N ILE A 25 -12.60 6.49 10.81
CA ILE A 25 -12.34 7.39 9.70
C ILE A 25 -10.83 7.61 9.59
N VAL A 26 -10.30 7.38 8.41
CA VAL A 26 -8.90 7.68 8.08
C VAL A 26 -8.85 8.99 7.30
N SER A 27 -7.95 9.89 7.71
CA SER A 27 -7.70 11.18 7.07
C SER A 27 -6.28 11.22 6.54
N TYR A 28 -6.12 11.40 5.24
CA TYR A 28 -4.83 11.37 4.57
C TYR A 28 -4.12 12.72 4.62
N LYS A 29 -2.80 12.68 4.90
CA LYS A 29 -1.91 13.83 5.04
C LYS A 29 -1.03 14.00 3.80
N ASP A 30 -0.53 15.21 3.60
CA ASP A 30 0.48 15.52 2.58
C ASP A 30 1.91 15.27 3.06
N ASP A 31 2.09 14.91 4.34
CA ASP A 31 3.40 14.57 4.91
C ASP A 31 3.98 13.36 4.20
N ALA A 32 5.24 13.45 3.82
CA ALA A 32 6.02 12.39 3.20
C ALA A 32 7.26 12.08 4.04
N THR A 33 7.51 10.79 4.25
CA THR A 33 8.72 10.31 4.90
C THR A 33 9.37 9.21 4.07
N ALA A 34 10.69 9.11 4.14
CA ALA A 34 11.46 8.02 3.56
C ALA A 34 12.59 7.61 4.52
N PHE A 35 13.14 6.39 4.30
CA PHE A 35 14.26 5.86 5.09
C PHE A 35 13.96 5.89 6.59
N ASN A 36 12.86 5.24 7.01
CA ASN A 36 12.39 5.17 8.41
C ASN A 36 12.26 6.55 9.10
N GLY A 37 11.89 7.58 8.32
CA GLY A 37 11.66 8.93 8.85
C GLY A 37 12.91 9.83 8.88
N GLU A 38 14.05 9.36 8.42
CA GLU A 38 15.26 10.19 8.26
C GLU A 38 15.03 11.32 7.26
N LYS A 39 14.32 11.05 6.17
CA LYS A 39 13.91 12.06 5.20
C LYS A 39 12.44 12.43 5.42
N LYS A 40 12.18 13.72 5.62
CA LYS A 40 10.84 14.29 5.82
C LYS A 40 10.59 15.41 4.82
N GLY A 41 9.35 15.56 4.40
CA GLY A 41 8.91 16.64 3.53
C GLY A 41 7.40 16.65 3.36
N THR A 42 6.93 17.51 2.48
CA THR A 42 5.52 17.60 2.11
C THR A 42 5.42 17.43 0.60
N ILE A 43 4.48 16.62 0.14
CA ILE A 43 4.11 16.48 -1.27
C ILE A 43 2.69 17.02 -1.36
N VAL A 44 2.54 18.20 -1.96
CA VAL A 44 1.24 18.90 -2.01
C VAL A 44 0.22 18.09 -2.81
N GLY A 45 -0.96 17.87 -2.21
CA GLY A 45 -2.03 17.08 -2.82
C GLY A 45 -1.89 15.56 -2.67
N LYS A 46 -0.78 15.05 -2.12
CA LYS A 46 -0.54 13.62 -1.94
C LYS A 46 -1.68 12.93 -1.19
N GLY A 47 -2.18 13.55 -0.12
CA GLY A 47 -3.25 12.97 0.68
C GLY A 47 -4.54 12.77 -0.11
N VAL A 48 -4.91 13.71 -0.98
CA VAL A 48 -6.06 13.58 -1.88
C VAL A 48 -5.84 12.41 -2.85
N ILE A 49 -4.68 12.38 -3.49
CA ILE A 49 -4.34 11.36 -4.49
C ILE A 49 -4.35 9.96 -3.85
N ASN A 50 -3.67 9.80 -2.72
CA ASN A 50 -3.61 8.52 -2.03
C ASN A 50 -4.99 8.04 -1.57
N ASN A 51 -5.82 8.93 -1.01
CA ASN A 51 -7.17 8.58 -0.59
C ASN A 51 -8.03 8.12 -1.77
N ARG A 52 -8.16 8.93 -2.81
CA ARG A 52 -9.03 8.64 -3.95
C ARG A 52 -8.57 7.42 -4.73
N MET A 53 -7.25 7.32 -4.98
CA MET A 53 -6.69 6.20 -5.73
C MET A 53 -6.82 4.88 -4.95
N SER A 54 -6.55 4.89 -3.64
CA SER A 54 -6.73 3.71 -2.80
C SER A 54 -8.17 3.23 -2.77
N ASN A 55 -9.12 4.15 -2.57
CA ASN A 55 -10.55 3.82 -2.57
C ASN A 55 -11.01 3.23 -3.92
N TYR A 56 -10.56 3.84 -5.01
CA TYR A 56 -10.90 3.36 -6.35
C TYR A 56 -10.38 1.94 -6.60
N ILE A 57 -9.10 1.69 -6.31
CA ILE A 57 -8.49 0.37 -6.48
C ILE A 57 -9.13 -0.67 -5.57
N MET A 58 -9.41 -0.33 -4.31
CA MET A 58 -10.08 -1.25 -3.39
C MET A 58 -11.48 -1.65 -3.88
N LYS A 59 -12.25 -0.72 -4.47
CA LYS A 59 -13.54 -1.04 -5.10
C LYS A 59 -13.38 -2.04 -6.25
N GLN A 60 -12.39 -1.83 -7.12
CA GLN A 60 -12.11 -2.77 -8.22
C GLN A 60 -11.72 -4.16 -7.68
N LEU A 61 -10.95 -4.21 -6.61
CA LEU A 61 -10.57 -5.47 -5.96
C LEU A 61 -11.78 -6.16 -5.30
N GLU A 62 -12.70 -5.41 -4.67
CA GLU A 62 -13.94 -5.96 -4.12
C GLU A 62 -14.86 -6.54 -5.21
N GLU A 63 -15.00 -5.85 -6.35
CA GLU A 63 -15.72 -6.37 -7.52
C GLU A 63 -15.12 -7.68 -8.06
N ALA A 64 -13.80 -7.84 -7.94
CA ALA A 64 -13.09 -9.07 -8.27
C ALA A 64 -13.08 -10.12 -7.14
N GLY A 65 -13.79 -9.88 -6.04
CA GLY A 65 -13.95 -10.81 -4.92
C GLY A 65 -12.78 -10.84 -3.95
N VAL A 66 -12.03 -9.74 -3.80
CA VAL A 66 -11.04 -9.54 -2.73
C VAL A 66 -11.69 -8.72 -1.62
N PRO A 67 -11.89 -9.26 -0.42
CA PRO A 67 -12.50 -8.50 0.67
C PRO A 67 -11.55 -7.42 1.20
N THR A 68 -12.05 -6.19 1.33
CA THR A 68 -11.28 -5.06 1.84
C THR A 68 -11.91 -4.45 3.10
N HIS A 69 -11.18 -3.58 3.76
CA HIS A 69 -11.69 -2.80 4.88
C HIS A 69 -12.48 -1.55 4.46
N LEU A 70 -12.54 -1.24 3.17
CA LEU A 70 -13.24 -0.08 2.65
C LEU A 70 -14.74 -0.14 2.97
N VAL A 71 -15.32 1.00 3.37
CA VAL A 71 -16.75 1.20 3.54
C VAL A 71 -17.24 2.30 2.61
N GLU A 72 -16.74 3.53 2.80
CA GLU A 72 -17.23 4.69 2.06
C GLU A 72 -16.18 5.81 2.01
N GLU A 73 -16.01 6.43 0.84
CA GLU A 73 -15.27 7.67 0.69
C GLU A 73 -16.15 8.86 1.10
N LEU A 74 -15.75 9.60 2.13
CA LEU A 74 -16.50 10.76 2.64
C LEU A 74 -16.21 12.05 1.87
N ASN A 75 -14.97 12.24 1.51
CA ASN A 75 -14.47 13.40 0.77
C ASN A 75 -13.07 13.10 0.21
N ASP A 76 -12.43 14.08 -0.39
CA ASP A 76 -11.14 13.92 -1.05
C ASP A 76 -10.01 13.37 -0.13
N ARG A 77 -10.13 13.51 1.19
CA ARG A 77 -9.08 13.11 2.14
C ARG A 77 -9.53 12.10 3.17
N ASP A 78 -10.83 11.90 3.34
CA ASP A 78 -11.39 11.10 4.42
C ASP A 78 -12.17 9.91 3.89
N THR A 79 -11.93 8.76 4.49
CA THR A 79 -12.60 7.49 4.16
C THR A 79 -13.04 6.78 5.43
N VAL A 80 -14.26 6.24 5.41
CA VAL A 80 -14.76 5.31 6.44
C VAL A 80 -14.24 3.92 6.12
N LEU A 81 -13.64 3.28 7.10
CA LEU A 81 -13.08 1.95 7.01
C LEU A 81 -13.63 1.06 8.14
N LYS A 82 -13.71 -0.24 7.90
CA LYS A 82 -13.87 -1.23 8.96
C LYS A 82 -12.63 -1.14 9.86
N LYS A 83 -12.86 -1.06 11.17
CA LYS A 83 -11.80 -1.02 12.17
C LYS A 83 -11.23 -2.42 12.35
N VAL A 84 -10.17 -2.73 11.64
CA VAL A 84 -9.49 -4.02 11.67
C VAL A 84 -8.38 -4.04 12.73
N GLU A 85 -8.07 -5.22 13.26
CA GLU A 85 -6.82 -5.48 13.96
C GLU A 85 -5.75 -5.81 12.93
N ILE A 86 -4.78 -4.94 12.75
CA ILE A 86 -3.72 -5.14 11.76
C ILE A 86 -2.90 -6.39 12.11
N VAL A 87 -2.75 -7.29 11.16
CA VAL A 87 -1.73 -8.35 11.22
C VAL A 87 -0.37 -7.66 11.15
N PRO A 88 0.54 -7.87 12.10
CA PRO A 88 1.77 -7.08 12.21
C PRO A 88 2.82 -7.45 11.14
N LEU A 89 2.37 -7.51 9.89
CA LEU A 89 3.18 -7.86 8.72
C LEU A 89 2.95 -6.85 7.60
N GLU A 90 4.03 -6.37 7.02
CA GLU A 90 4.01 -5.81 5.67
C GLU A 90 4.17 -6.94 4.67
N VAL A 91 3.31 -6.97 3.67
CA VAL A 91 3.30 -7.98 2.61
C VAL A 91 3.70 -7.29 1.31
N ILE A 92 4.81 -7.74 0.72
CA ILE A 92 5.39 -7.08 -0.45
C ILE A 92 5.40 -8.08 -1.61
N LEU A 93 4.79 -7.70 -2.73
CA LEU A 93 4.87 -8.44 -3.99
C LEU A 93 5.70 -7.69 -5.01
N ARG A 94 6.65 -8.41 -5.66
CA ARG A 94 7.59 -7.81 -6.60
C ARG A 94 7.60 -8.54 -7.93
N ASN A 95 7.23 -7.84 -8.98
CA ASN A 95 7.21 -8.33 -10.36
C ASN A 95 8.53 -8.07 -11.08
N LYS A 96 9.24 -6.99 -10.68
CA LYS A 96 10.56 -6.62 -11.18
C LYS A 96 11.49 -6.27 -10.03
N ALA A 97 12.79 -6.43 -10.25
CA ALA A 97 13.79 -6.04 -9.27
C ALA A 97 13.84 -4.51 -9.16
N ALA A 98 13.58 -3.99 -7.96
CA ALA A 98 13.72 -2.58 -7.63
C ALA A 98 14.01 -2.39 -6.14
N GLY A 99 14.52 -1.21 -5.78
CA GLY A 99 14.77 -0.85 -4.39
C GLY A 99 15.62 -1.86 -3.63
N SER A 100 15.11 -2.37 -2.50
CA SER A 100 15.85 -3.31 -1.65
C SER A 100 16.09 -4.68 -2.29
N LEU A 101 15.15 -5.19 -3.12
CA LEU A 101 15.34 -6.48 -3.81
C LEU A 101 16.51 -6.42 -4.79
N SER A 102 16.58 -5.36 -5.61
CA SER A 102 17.67 -5.13 -6.54
C SER A 102 19.02 -5.14 -5.81
N LYS A 103 19.11 -4.43 -4.69
CA LYS A 103 20.33 -4.36 -3.87
C LYS A 103 20.71 -5.70 -3.24
N ARG A 104 19.75 -6.42 -2.65
CA ARG A 104 20.00 -7.69 -1.96
C ARG A 104 20.44 -8.81 -2.88
N LEU A 105 19.87 -8.88 -4.09
CA LEU A 105 20.18 -9.92 -5.06
C LEU A 105 21.24 -9.52 -6.08
N GLY A 106 21.71 -8.26 -6.05
CA GLY A 106 22.68 -7.75 -7.04
C GLY A 106 22.12 -7.72 -8.47
N LEU A 107 20.79 -7.60 -8.61
CA LEU A 107 20.14 -7.56 -9.91
C LEU A 107 20.01 -6.11 -10.39
N PRO A 108 20.20 -5.84 -11.70
CA PRO A 108 19.90 -4.53 -12.26
C PRO A 108 18.44 -4.12 -11.99
N GLU A 109 18.22 -2.85 -11.69
CA GLU A 109 16.88 -2.31 -11.49
C GLU A 109 16.04 -2.48 -12.78
N GLY A 110 14.79 -2.90 -12.62
CA GLY A 110 13.90 -3.20 -13.75
C GLY A 110 14.00 -4.63 -14.30
N THR A 111 14.92 -5.46 -13.80
CA THR A 111 15.01 -6.86 -14.21
C THR A 111 13.70 -7.60 -13.89
N PRO A 112 12.98 -8.16 -14.90
CA PRO A 112 11.78 -8.93 -14.67
C PRO A 112 12.08 -10.19 -13.85
N MET A 113 11.26 -10.46 -12.84
CA MET A 113 11.33 -11.72 -12.10
C MET A 113 10.64 -12.82 -12.89
N LYS A 114 11.19 -14.04 -12.87
CA LYS A 114 10.57 -15.19 -13.54
C LYS A 114 9.20 -15.55 -12.96
N THR A 115 9.03 -15.33 -11.67
CA THR A 115 7.79 -15.44 -10.92
C THR A 115 7.72 -14.26 -9.95
N PRO A 116 6.53 -13.74 -9.60
CA PRO A 116 6.45 -12.70 -8.56
C PRO A 116 7.08 -13.17 -7.26
N VAL A 117 7.84 -12.27 -6.61
CA VAL A 117 8.47 -12.53 -5.32
C VAL A 117 7.56 -12.03 -4.22
N LEU A 118 7.18 -12.91 -3.29
CA LEU A 118 6.45 -12.54 -2.08
C LEU A 118 7.44 -12.41 -0.92
N GLU A 119 7.36 -11.29 -0.21
CA GLU A 119 8.17 -11.00 0.97
C GLU A 119 7.27 -10.59 2.14
N PHE A 120 7.66 -10.96 3.35
CA PHE A 120 7.07 -10.51 4.60
C PHE A 120 8.08 -9.68 5.37
N CYS A 121 7.64 -8.55 5.94
CA CYS A 121 8.40 -7.79 6.92
C CYS A 121 7.58 -7.68 8.20
N TYR A 122 8.24 -7.81 9.36
CA TYR A 122 7.60 -7.51 10.63
C TYR A 122 7.39 -6.00 10.75
N LYS A 123 6.12 -5.59 10.84
CA LYS A 123 5.73 -4.18 10.93
C LYS A 123 6.14 -3.60 12.28
N ASN A 124 7.32 -3.03 12.33
CA ASN A 124 7.87 -2.39 13.51
C ASN A 124 8.88 -1.31 13.09
N ASP A 125 8.44 -0.06 13.08
CA ASP A 125 9.24 1.10 12.67
C ASP A 125 10.55 1.23 13.45
N GLU A 126 10.56 0.90 14.74
CA GLU A 126 11.75 1.00 15.59
C GLU A 126 12.83 -0.01 15.20
N LEU A 127 12.40 -1.16 14.68
CA LEU A 127 13.30 -2.21 14.18
C LEU A 127 13.61 -2.08 12.69
N GLY A 128 13.03 -1.08 11.99
CA GLY A 128 13.21 -0.86 10.56
C GLY A 128 12.51 -1.90 9.68
N ASP A 129 11.36 -2.40 10.11
CA ASP A 129 10.53 -3.36 9.40
C ASP A 129 11.32 -4.57 8.85
N PRO A 130 11.97 -5.38 9.74
CA PRO A 130 12.88 -6.44 9.33
C PRO A 130 12.17 -7.53 8.53
N MET A 131 12.82 -8.03 7.50
CA MET A 131 12.32 -9.19 6.74
C MET A 131 12.20 -10.42 7.64
N VAL A 132 11.09 -11.12 7.51
CA VAL A 132 10.77 -12.37 8.21
C VAL A 132 10.27 -13.40 7.21
N ASN A 133 10.44 -14.67 7.54
CA ASN A 133 9.82 -15.76 6.81
C ASN A 133 8.70 -16.41 7.64
N GLU A 134 7.99 -17.36 7.06
CA GLU A 134 6.89 -18.06 7.70
C GLU A 134 7.29 -18.65 9.07
N TYR A 135 8.48 -19.21 9.19
CA TYR A 135 8.94 -19.81 10.46
C TYR A 135 9.10 -18.76 11.56
N HIS A 136 9.61 -17.57 11.23
CA HIS A 136 9.67 -16.45 12.18
C HIS A 136 8.27 -16.00 12.59
N ILE A 137 7.35 -15.87 11.61
CA ILE A 137 5.97 -15.41 11.85
C ILE A 137 5.25 -16.36 12.79
N LEU A 138 5.33 -17.66 12.55
CA LEU A 138 4.70 -18.69 13.38
C LEU A 138 5.32 -18.77 14.77
N ALA A 139 6.64 -18.79 14.85
CA ALA A 139 7.36 -18.89 16.12
C ALA A 139 7.15 -17.67 17.03
N ALA A 140 7.03 -16.47 16.43
CA ALA A 140 6.76 -15.24 17.18
C ALA A 140 5.26 -15.02 17.45
N GLY A 141 4.36 -15.82 16.85
CA GLY A 141 2.93 -15.69 17.04
C GLY A 141 2.32 -14.45 16.38
N PHE A 142 2.94 -13.93 15.31
CA PHE A 142 2.42 -12.76 14.59
C PHE A 142 1.16 -13.08 13.78
N ALA A 143 1.09 -14.28 13.21
CA ALA A 143 -0.05 -14.82 12.49
C ALA A 143 -0.08 -16.34 12.60
N THR A 144 -1.25 -16.94 12.36
CA THR A 144 -1.40 -18.39 12.24
C THR A 144 -1.03 -18.86 10.84
N LYS A 145 -0.85 -20.17 10.66
CA LYS A 145 -0.58 -20.75 9.34
C LYS A 145 -1.72 -20.47 8.35
N GLU A 146 -2.96 -20.61 8.81
CA GLU A 146 -4.16 -20.35 8.01
C GLU A 146 -4.25 -18.88 7.59
N GLU A 147 -3.85 -17.95 8.46
CA GLU A 147 -3.78 -16.52 8.12
C GLU A 147 -2.69 -16.26 7.07
N ILE A 148 -1.50 -16.84 7.23
CA ILE A 148 -0.40 -16.71 6.25
C ILE A 148 -0.82 -17.25 4.88
N ASP A 149 -1.47 -18.41 4.83
CA ASP A 149 -1.95 -19.01 3.58
C ASP A 149 -2.99 -18.12 2.91
N THR A 150 -3.97 -17.63 3.68
CA THR A 150 -4.99 -16.71 3.20
C THR A 150 -4.39 -15.40 2.67
N ILE A 151 -3.46 -14.80 3.41
CA ILE A 151 -2.77 -13.57 3.02
C ILE A 151 -1.97 -13.80 1.74
N THR A 152 -1.26 -14.93 1.64
CA THR A 152 -0.46 -15.29 0.47
C THR A 152 -1.34 -15.43 -0.77
N GLU A 153 -2.43 -16.20 -0.68
CA GLU A 153 -3.38 -16.38 -1.79
C GLU A 153 -4.00 -15.04 -2.23
N MET A 154 -4.45 -14.23 -1.27
CA MET A 154 -5.01 -12.91 -1.56
C MET A 154 -3.97 -11.99 -2.21
N ALA A 155 -2.73 -11.98 -1.73
CA ALA A 155 -1.68 -11.12 -2.26
C ALA A 155 -1.36 -11.44 -3.72
N PHE A 156 -1.26 -12.71 -4.10
CA PHE A 156 -1.08 -13.11 -5.51
C PHE A 156 -2.29 -12.74 -6.36
N LYS A 157 -3.50 -12.98 -5.88
CA LYS A 157 -4.74 -12.57 -6.58
C LYS A 157 -4.79 -11.06 -6.80
N ILE A 158 -4.46 -10.27 -5.79
CA ILE A 158 -4.36 -8.81 -5.90
C ILE A 158 -3.33 -8.42 -6.97
N ASN A 159 -2.17 -9.07 -6.97
CA ASN A 159 -1.12 -8.80 -7.95
C ASN A 159 -1.59 -9.01 -9.39
N GLU A 160 -2.24 -10.12 -9.68
CA GLU A 160 -2.77 -10.43 -11.02
C GLU A 160 -3.77 -9.35 -11.48
N ILE A 161 -4.71 -8.99 -10.61
CA ILE A 161 -5.72 -7.95 -10.90
C ILE A 161 -5.06 -6.59 -11.14
N MET A 162 -4.13 -6.20 -10.27
CA MET A 162 -3.45 -4.91 -10.36
C MET A 162 -2.54 -4.81 -11.59
N ILE A 163 -1.82 -5.88 -11.96
CA ILE A 163 -0.99 -5.90 -13.18
C ILE A 163 -1.87 -5.61 -14.40
N GLU A 164 -2.99 -6.31 -14.54
CA GLU A 164 -3.87 -6.14 -15.70
C GLU A 164 -4.51 -4.74 -15.72
N PHE A 165 -4.97 -4.25 -14.58
CA PHE A 165 -5.53 -2.91 -14.44
C PHE A 165 -4.52 -1.82 -14.82
N PHE A 166 -3.31 -1.84 -14.23
CA PHE A 166 -2.31 -0.79 -14.50
C PHE A 166 -1.74 -0.87 -15.90
N LYS A 167 -1.66 -2.06 -16.49
CA LYS A 167 -1.29 -2.24 -17.90
C LYS A 167 -2.25 -1.49 -18.85
N GLN A 168 -3.55 -1.51 -18.59
CA GLN A 168 -4.53 -0.74 -19.34
C GLN A 168 -4.32 0.77 -19.19
N CYS A 169 -3.79 1.21 -18.05
CA CYS A 169 -3.39 2.59 -17.78
C CYS A 169 -2.01 2.97 -18.33
N LYS A 170 -1.35 2.10 -19.11
CA LYS A 170 0.05 2.27 -19.57
C LYS A 170 1.06 2.43 -18.44
N VAL A 171 0.81 1.76 -17.34
CA VAL A 171 1.65 1.75 -16.13
C VAL A 171 2.14 0.33 -15.87
N ASP A 172 3.43 0.20 -15.63
CA ASP A 172 4.10 -1.03 -15.24
C ASP A 172 4.14 -1.10 -13.70
N LEU A 173 3.46 -2.09 -13.14
CA LEU A 173 3.47 -2.35 -11.70
C LEU A 173 4.72 -3.14 -11.34
N ILE A 174 5.71 -2.45 -10.80
CA ILE A 174 7.02 -3.01 -10.46
C ILE A 174 6.94 -3.85 -9.19
N ASP A 175 6.45 -3.25 -8.11
CA ASP A 175 6.20 -3.88 -6.83
C ASP A 175 5.19 -3.06 -6.02
N PHE A 176 4.66 -3.66 -4.96
CA PHE A 176 3.80 -2.96 -4.02
C PHE A 176 3.85 -3.61 -2.64
N LYS A 177 3.58 -2.79 -1.63
CA LYS A 177 3.39 -3.17 -0.24
C LYS A 177 1.92 -3.04 0.13
N ILE A 178 1.37 -4.08 0.74
CA ILE A 178 0.01 -4.10 1.29
C ILE A 178 0.03 -4.63 2.72
N GLU A 179 -1.02 -4.34 3.45
CA GLU A 179 -1.23 -4.82 4.81
C GLU A 179 -2.59 -5.52 4.90
N PHE A 180 -2.72 -6.40 5.86
CA PHE A 180 -3.97 -7.13 6.12
C PHE A 180 -4.42 -6.93 7.57
N GLY A 181 -5.71 -7.05 7.79
CA GLY A 181 -6.27 -6.93 9.12
C GLY A 181 -7.33 -7.98 9.40
N ARG A 182 -7.46 -8.31 10.68
CA ARG A 182 -8.49 -9.21 11.21
C ARG A 182 -9.77 -8.42 11.48
N TYR A 183 -10.87 -8.90 10.97
CA TYR A 183 -12.17 -8.32 11.19
C TYR A 183 -13.25 -9.42 11.31
N LYS A 184 -13.82 -9.58 12.52
CA LYS A 184 -14.89 -10.58 12.78
C LYS A 184 -14.55 -11.98 12.26
N GLY A 185 -13.32 -12.44 12.53
CA GLY A 185 -12.84 -13.78 12.14
C GLY A 185 -12.45 -13.94 10.67
N LYS A 186 -12.32 -12.84 9.93
CA LYS A 186 -11.88 -12.84 8.53
C LYS A 186 -10.66 -11.97 8.35
N ILE A 187 -9.84 -12.31 7.36
CA ILE A 187 -8.74 -11.46 6.88
C ILE A 187 -9.27 -10.55 5.78
N LEU A 188 -9.00 -9.25 5.90
CA LEU A 188 -9.33 -8.23 4.92
C LEU A 188 -8.06 -7.54 4.44
N LEU A 189 -8.03 -7.14 3.17
CA LEU A 189 -7.04 -6.18 2.69
C LEU A 189 -7.26 -4.84 3.41
N ALA A 190 -6.19 -4.29 3.95
CA ALA A 190 -6.18 -3.06 4.73
C ALA A 190 -5.14 -2.07 4.20
N ASP A 191 -4.85 -1.01 4.97
CA ASP A 191 -3.93 0.09 4.66
C ASP A 191 -4.34 0.83 3.38
N GLU A 192 -3.45 1.01 2.42
CA GLU A 192 -3.69 1.73 1.17
C GLU A 192 -3.00 1.08 -0.01
N ILE A 193 -3.50 1.38 -1.22
CA ILE A 193 -2.83 1.12 -2.49
C ILE A 193 -2.69 2.46 -3.21
N SER A 194 -1.47 2.97 -3.28
CA SER A 194 -1.21 4.34 -3.74
C SER A 194 0.22 4.48 -4.26
N PRO A 195 0.60 5.63 -4.85
CA PRO A 195 1.99 5.90 -5.21
C PRO A 195 2.97 5.90 -4.03
N ASP A 196 2.48 5.92 -2.77
CA ASP A 196 3.31 5.77 -1.57
C ASP A 196 3.71 4.31 -1.31
N THR A 197 2.84 3.36 -1.66
CA THR A 197 3.00 1.93 -1.35
C THR A 197 3.32 1.08 -2.57
N CYS A 198 3.21 1.64 -3.78
CA CYS A 198 3.51 0.97 -5.04
C CYS A 198 4.66 1.64 -5.77
N ARG A 199 5.41 0.87 -6.58
CA ARG A 199 6.27 1.42 -7.62
C ARG A 199 5.57 1.29 -8.96
N PHE A 200 5.31 2.45 -9.56
CA PHE A 200 4.67 2.61 -10.84
C PHE A 200 5.64 3.23 -11.83
N TRP A 201 5.91 2.54 -12.93
CA TRP A 201 6.72 3.08 -14.00
C TRP A 201 5.90 3.23 -15.27
N ASP A 202 6.17 4.29 -16.00
CA ASP A 202 5.62 4.45 -17.35
C ASP A 202 6.07 3.29 -18.23
N MET A 203 5.15 2.63 -18.96
CA MET A 203 5.49 1.46 -19.77
C MET A 203 6.41 1.78 -20.95
N ASP A 204 6.28 2.97 -21.51
CA ASP A 204 7.01 3.37 -22.70
C ASP A 204 8.36 4.02 -22.37
N THR A 205 8.39 4.90 -21.36
CA THR A 205 9.59 5.68 -21.01
C THR A 205 10.37 5.13 -19.81
N GLN A 206 9.76 4.24 -19.01
CA GLN A 206 10.28 3.72 -17.74
C GLN A 206 10.46 4.81 -16.66
N GLU A 207 9.80 5.95 -16.86
CA GLU A 207 9.79 7.04 -15.89
C GLU A 207 9.04 6.64 -14.63
N LYS A 208 9.56 7.05 -13.47
CA LYS A 208 8.96 6.72 -12.17
C LYS A 208 7.79 7.65 -11.88
N LEU A 209 6.63 7.06 -11.56
CA LEU A 209 5.38 7.76 -11.27
C LEU A 209 4.95 7.59 -9.81
N ASP A 210 5.90 7.41 -8.92
CA ASP A 210 5.69 7.03 -7.52
C ASP A 210 6.64 7.76 -6.56
N LYS A 211 6.58 7.37 -5.30
CA LYS A 211 7.38 7.96 -4.20
C LYS A 211 8.89 7.83 -4.36
N ASP A 212 9.39 7.00 -5.27
CA ASP A 212 10.84 6.92 -5.52
C ASP A 212 11.39 8.25 -6.01
N ARG A 213 10.58 9.10 -6.66
CA ARG A 213 11.00 10.47 -6.99
C ARG A 213 11.35 11.28 -5.74
N PHE A 214 10.55 11.17 -4.67
CA PHE A 214 10.85 11.80 -3.39
C PHE A 214 12.04 11.13 -2.69
N ARG A 215 12.08 9.79 -2.65
CA ARG A 215 13.18 9.04 -2.01
C ARG A 215 14.56 9.39 -2.61
N ARG A 216 14.61 9.62 -3.92
CA ARG A 216 15.85 9.77 -4.69
C ARG A 216 16.15 11.20 -5.15
N ASP A 217 15.40 12.20 -4.68
CA ASP A 217 15.55 13.62 -5.07
C ASP A 217 15.49 13.85 -6.59
N MET A 218 14.56 13.14 -7.28
CA MET A 218 14.46 13.22 -8.73
C MET A 218 13.66 14.43 -9.24
N GLY A 219 12.98 15.14 -8.34
CA GLY A 219 12.05 16.22 -8.69
C GLY A 219 10.75 15.72 -9.33
N GLY A 220 9.81 16.64 -9.60
CA GLY A 220 8.55 16.33 -10.28
C GLY A 220 7.66 15.31 -9.54
N VAL A 221 7.65 15.33 -8.21
CA VAL A 221 6.92 14.35 -7.39
C VAL A 221 5.42 14.59 -7.50
N GLU A 222 4.99 15.84 -7.33
CA GLU A 222 3.58 16.24 -7.43
C GLU A 222 3.02 15.96 -8.83
N GLU A 223 3.79 16.25 -9.87
CA GLU A 223 3.43 15.98 -11.26
C GLU A 223 3.27 14.48 -11.53
N ALA A 224 4.15 13.65 -10.97
CA ALA A 224 4.07 12.19 -11.10
C ALA A 224 2.82 11.63 -10.41
N TYR A 225 2.48 12.11 -9.22
CA TYR A 225 1.26 11.73 -8.52
C TYR A 225 0.00 12.16 -9.28
N ALA A 226 -0.01 13.40 -9.81
CA ALA A 226 -1.11 13.91 -10.63
C ALA A 226 -1.26 13.10 -11.93
N GLU A 227 -0.15 12.73 -12.58
CA GLU A 227 -0.18 11.86 -13.77
C GLU A 227 -0.79 10.49 -13.45
N MET A 228 -0.47 9.89 -12.30
CA MET A 228 -1.11 8.63 -11.87
C MET A 228 -2.63 8.79 -11.72
N MET A 229 -3.11 9.88 -11.09
CA MET A 229 -4.54 10.17 -10.98
C MET A 229 -5.22 10.23 -12.36
N LYS A 230 -4.58 10.91 -13.29
CA LYS A 230 -5.08 11.04 -14.68
C LYS A 230 -5.13 9.67 -15.38
N ARG A 231 -4.08 8.86 -15.26
CA ARG A 231 -4.01 7.53 -15.90
C ARG A 231 -5.05 6.56 -15.37
N VAL A 232 -5.37 6.62 -14.10
CA VAL A 232 -6.44 5.78 -13.52
C VAL A 232 -7.84 6.38 -13.70
N GLY A 233 -7.98 7.53 -14.38
CA GLY A 233 -9.26 8.14 -14.71
C GLY A 233 -9.94 8.87 -13.55
N LEU A 234 -9.17 9.38 -12.59
CA LEU A 234 -9.66 10.07 -11.39
C LEU A 234 -9.37 11.59 -11.38
N ALA A 235 -8.72 12.11 -12.40
CA ALA A 235 -8.41 13.54 -12.54
C ALA A 235 -9.56 14.31 -13.19
#